data_d13abee9927179f941d23d4a6d16cdf5
#
_entry.id   d13abee9927179f941d23d4a6d16cdf5
#
_cell.length_a   1.000
_cell.length_b   1.000
_cell.length_c   1.000
_cell.angle_alpha   90.00
_cell.angle_beta   90.00
_cell.angle_gamma   90.00
#
_symmetry.space_group_name_H-M   'P 1'
#
loop_
_entity.id
_entity.type
_entity.pdbx_description
1 polymer ?
#
loop_
_entity_poly.entity_id
_entity_poly.type
_entity_poly.pdbx_seq_one_letter_code
_entity_poly.pdbx_strand_id
1 'polypeptide(L)'
;MSHATQQVDEVVIRFAGDSGDGMQLTGGRFTDTTAIVGNDLSTLPDFPAEIRAPAGSLAGVSAFQIKFSSKDIHTPGDTPDVLVAMNPAALQVHQKEVKPGGTIICNANAFTPKNLKLAGYETNPLEDKTLDDYFTVYSIEMGKMVSLACEGLDLSSKIVDRSKNLYALGLLFWIYDRPLQPTKDWLEVKFGKKPELVEANIRSLEAGYNYGDTTEIFTTRYKVDKANLPPGKYRNVIGNNALSMGLAAAAEKSKL
;
A
#
# COMPACT_ATOMS: atom_id res chain seq x y z
N MET A 1 -19.64 -7.99 -15.16
CA MET A 1 -20.40 -8.68 -14.07
C MET A 1 -20.37 -7.78 -12.85
N SER A 2 -21.41 -7.77 -12.01
CA SER A 2 -21.40 -6.94 -10.80
C SER A 2 -20.63 -7.70 -9.71
N HIS A 3 -19.50 -7.15 -9.26
CA HIS A 3 -18.80 -7.66 -8.09
C HIS A 3 -19.65 -7.41 -6.82
N ALA A 4 -19.67 -8.37 -5.91
CA ALA A 4 -20.34 -8.19 -4.64
C ALA A 4 -19.62 -7.09 -3.83
N THR A 5 -20.40 -6.17 -3.25
CA THR A 5 -19.85 -5.18 -2.33
C THR A 5 -20.22 -5.56 -0.90
N GLN A 6 -19.22 -5.79 -0.07
CA GLN A 6 -19.39 -6.08 1.35
C GLN A 6 -19.09 -4.84 2.16
N GLN A 7 -20.01 -4.47 3.04
CA GLN A 7 -19.79 -3.39 4.00
C GLN A 7 -19.04 -3.93 5.22
N VAL A 8 -17.99 -3.20 5.64
CA VAL A 8 -17.18 -3.51 6.81
C VAL A 8 -16.98 -2.27 7.65
N ASP A 9 -16.84 -2.42 8.96
CA ASP A 9 -16.67 -1.29 9.87
C ASP A 9 -15.27 -0.72 9.83
N GLU A 10 -14.26 -1.58 9.74
CA GLU A 10 -12.84 -1.21 9.76
C GLU A 10 -11.99 -2.17 8.93
N VAL A 11 -10.83 -1.71 8.51
CA VAL A 11 -9.83 -2.51 7.79
C VAL A 11 -8.42 -2.06 8.20
N VAL A 12 -7.52 -3.03 8.33
CA VAL A 12 -6.08 -2.82 8.52
C VAL A 12 -5.33 -3.37 7.32
N ILE A 13 -4.59 -2.50 6.63
CA ILE A 13 -3.77 -2.87 5.47
C ILE A 13 -2.30 -2.62 5.81
N ARG A 14 -1.43 -3.59 5.51
CA ARG A 14 0.01 -3.42 5.55
C ARG A 14 0.61 -3.54 4.15
N PHE A 15 1.34 -2.52 3.73
CA PHE A 15 2.17 -2.51 2.53
C PHE A 15 3.59 -2.82 2.95
N ALA A 16 4.24 -3.81 2.33
CA ALA A 16 5.59 -4.21 2.68
C ALA A 16 6.44 -4.51 1.43
N GLY A 17 7.70 -4.08 1.46
CA GLY A 17 8.65 -4.26 0.37
C GLY A 17 10.04 -3.78 0.79
N ASP A 18 10.99 -3.69 -0.13
CA ASP A 18 12.28 -3.08 0.15
C ASP A 18 12.12 -1.56 0.35
N SER A 19 13.07 -0.93 1.04
CA SER A 19 13.09 0.52 1.26
C SER A 19 13.03 1.34 -0.05
N GLY A 20 13.42 0.75 -1.18
CA GLY A 20 13.34 1.34 -2.52
C GLY A 20 12.02 1.13 -3.25
N ASP A 21 11.15 0.26 -2.77
CA ASP A 21 9.87 -0.09 -3.42
C ASP A 21 8.78 0.96 -3.22
N GLY A 22 9.02 1.99 -2.41
CA GLY A 22 8.10 3.12 -2.24
C GLY A 22 6.90 2.84 -1.33
N MET A 23 7.03 1.93 -0.36
CA MET A 23 5.94 1.56 0.54
C MET A 23 5.40 2.72 1.36
N GLN A 24 6.28 3.61 1.82
CA GLN A 24 5.90 4.84 2.53
C GLN A 24 5.07 5.79 1.64
N LEU A 25 5.42 5.88 0.35
CA LEU A 25 4.66 6.67 -0.62
C LEU A 25 3.28 6.04 -0.86
N THR A 26 3.23 4.75 -1.12
CA THR A 26 1.98 4.01 -1.39
C THR A 26 1.01 4.11 -0.22
N GLY A 27 1.49 3.82 0.99
CA GLY A 27 0.70 3.94 2.21
C GLY A 27 0.23 5.37 2.45
N GLY A 28 1.12 6.37 2.25
CA GLY A 28 0.76 7.78 2.38
C GLY A 28 -0.33 8.22 1.38
N ARG A 29 -0.27 7.77 0.12
CA ARG A 29 -1.32 8.07 -0.88
C ARG A 29 -2.64 7.39 -0.54
N PHE A 30 -2.60 6.14 -0.08
CA PHE A 30 -3.79 5.45 0.41
C PHE A 30 -4.41 6.20 1.59
N THR A 31 -3.59 6.67 2.53
CA THR A 31 -4.00 7.46 3.70
C THR A 31 -4.69 8.75 3.30
N ASP A 32 -4.09 9.54 2.39
CA ASP A 32 -4.66 10.82 1.97
C ASP A 32 -6.01 10.63 1.27
N THR A 33 -6.12 9.63 0.40
CA THR A 33 -7.37 9.33 -0.29
C THR A 33 -8.44 8.86 0.70
N THR A 34 -8.06 8.06 1.69
CA THR A 34 -8.94 7.57 2.76
C THR A 34 -9.47 8.72 3.63
N ALA A 35 -8.61 9.70 3.96
CA ALA A 35 -9.01 10.91 4.66
C ALA A 35 -10.01 11.75 3.83
N ILE A 36 -9.79 11.89 2.51
CA ILE A 36 -10.71 12.60 1.60
C ILE A 36 -12.08 11.93 1.56
N VAL A 37 -12.13 10.60 1.57
CA VAL A 37 -13.40 9.84 1.61
C VAL A 37 -14.13 10.05 2.94
N GLY A 38 -13.42 10.40 4.01
CA GLY A 38 -13.99 10.77 5.30
C GLY A 38 -14.00 9.65 6.33
N ASN A 39 -13.14 8.64 6.19
CA ASN A 39 -12.92 7.67 7.26
C ASN A 39 -12.05 8.28 8.37
N ASP A 40 -12.22 7.81 9.61
CA ASP A 40 -11.19 7.95 10.63
C ASP A 40 -10.04 6.99 10.34
N LEU A 41 -8.81 7.37 10.67
CA LEU A 41 -7.63 6.60 10.31
C LEU A 41 -6.46 6.77 11.28
N SER A 42 -5.64 5.74 11.36
CA SER A 42 -4.35 5.78 12.05
C SER A 42 -3.29 5.03 11.23
N THR A 43 -2.05 5.50 11.27
CA THR A 43 -0.96 4.93 10.47
C THR A 43 0.24 4.56 11.32
N LEU A 44 0.98 3.54 10.86
CA LEU A 44 2.24 3.10 11.47
C LEU A 44 3.26 2.89 10.35
N PRO A 45 4.12 3.88 10.07
CA PRO A 45 5.27 3.67 9.21
C PRO A 45 6.30 2.77 9.92
N ASP A 46 6.80 1.78 9.19
CA ASP A 46 7.84 0.86 9.65
C ASP A 46 9.03 0.96 8.70
N PHE A 47 10.18 1.35 9.26
CA PHE A 47 11.39 1.57 8.51
C PHE A 47 12.33 0.36 8.65
N PRO A 48 13.22 0.12 7.66
CA PRO A 48 14.16 -0.98 7.71
C PRO A 48 14.97 -0.98 9.01
N ALA A 49 15.19 -2.16 9.57
CA ALA A 49 16.04 -2.33 10.73
C ALA A 49 17.51 -1.95 10.45
N GLU A 50 17.93 -2.08 9.21
CA GLU A 50 19.28 -1.74 8.75
C GLU A 50 19.24 -0.73 7.61
N ILE A 51 19.93 0.41 7.78
CA ILE A 51 20.11 1.42 6.74
C ILE A 51 21.03 0.86 5.66
N ARG A 52 20.58 0.86 4.38
CA ARG A 52 21.30 0.31 3.22
C ARG A 52 21.50 -1.21 3.25
N ALA A 53 20.60 -1.94 3.89
CA ALA A 53 20.56 -3.39 3.73
C ALA A 53 20.49 -3.79 2.24
N PRO A 54 21.09 -4.94 1.87
CA PRO A 54 20.95 -5.46 0.52
C PRO A 54 19.48 -5.64 0.12
N ALA A 55 19.12 -5.24 -1.09
CA ALA A 55 17.76 -5.43 -1.60
C ALA A 55 17.35 -6.90 -1.55
N GLY A 56 16.14 -7.19 -1.08
CA GLY A 56 15.61 -8.54 -0.91
C GLY A 56 16.04 -9.23 0.39
N SER A 57 16.81 -8.56 1.27
CA SER A 57 17.14 -9.10 2.60
C SER A 57 16.07 -8.76 3.63
N LEU A 58 15.91 -9.60 4.66
CA LEU A 58 14.92 -9.37 5.72
C LEU A 58 15.12 -8.05 6.47
N ALA A 59 16.39 -7.68 6.71
CA ALA A 59 16.74 -6.43 7.40
C ALA A 59 16.43 -5.16 6.58
N GLY A 60 16.24 -5.29 5.25
CA GLY A 60 15.92 -4.19 4.33
C GLY A 60 14.43 -3.94 4.12
N VAL A 61 13.57 -4.74 4.75
CA VAL A 61 12.11 -4.60 4.60
C VAL A 61 11.64 -3.31 5.24
N SER A 62 10.86 -2.55 4.48
CA SER A 62 10.11 -1.38 4.93
C SER A 62 8.63 -1.68 4.80
N ALA A 63 7.84 -1.24 5.76
CA ALA A 63 6.41 -1.40 5.70
C ALA A 63 5.68 -0.12 6.08
N PHE A 64 4.41 -0.05 5.70
CA PHE A 64 3.50 1.01 6.10
C PHE A 64 2.14 0.39 6.40
N GLN A 65 1.66 0.55 7.61
CA GLN A 65 0.34 0.10 8.00
C GLN A 65 -0.64 1.26 8.09
N ILE A 66 -1.85 1.03 7.63
CA ILE A 66 -2.98 1.92 7.83
C ILE A 66 -4.16 1.13 8.37
N LYS A 67 -4.76 1.64 9.43
CA LYS A 67 -6.11 1.29 9.89
C LYS A 67 -7.05 2.41 9.50
N PHE A 68 -8.21 2.07 8.95
CA PHE A 68 -9.27 3.03 8.65
C PHE A 68 -10.63 2.45 8.99
N SER A 69 -11.56 3.30 9.43
CA SER A 69 -12.83 2.87 10.00
C SER A 69 -13.94 3.90 9.81
N SER A 70 -15.17 3.44 9.91
CA SER A 70 -16.37 4.26 10.09
C SER A 70 -16.58 4.72 11.54
N LYS A 71 -15.75 4.23 12.49
CA LYS A 71 -15.79 4.53 13.93
C LYS A 71 -14.48 5.16 14.36
N ASP A 72 -14.44 5.73 15.56
CA ASP A 72 -13.26 6.33 16.14
C ASP A 72 -12.11 5.31 16.28
N ILE A 73 -10.91 5.71 15.86
CA ILE A 73 -9.69 4.91 15.90
C ILE A 73 -8.70 5.52 16.90
N HIS A 74 -8.14 4.67 17.75
CA HIS A 74 -7.14 5.09 18.74
C HIS A 74 -5.77 4.44 18.52
N THR A 75 -5.69 3.41 17.70
CA THR A 75 -4.44 2.67 17.41
C THR A 75 -4.34 2.29 15.93
N PRO A 76 -3.14 2.08 15.39
CA PRO A 76 -2.97 1.65 13.99
C PRO A 76 -3.37 0.19 13.74
N GLY A 77 -3.85 -0.54 14.76
CA GLY A 77 -4.20 -1.96 14.70
C GLY A 77 -2.99 -2.87 14.88
N ASP A 78 -3.22 -4.08 15.38
CA ASP A 78 -2.15 -5.06 15.67
C ASP A 78 -2.01 -6.07 14.52
N THR A 79 -3.12 -6.61 14.03
CA THR A 79 -3.15 -7.66 13.01
C THR A 79 -3.73 -7.14 11.70
N PRO A 80 -2.96 -7.10 10.59
CA PRO A 80 -3.48 -6.71 9.29
C PRO A 80 -4.53 -7.68 8.75
N ASP A 81 -5.63 -7.15 8.19
CA ASP A 81 -6.57 -7.90 7.37
C ASP A 81 -6.00 -8.20 5.99
N VAL A 82 -5.12 -7.30 5.50
CA VAL A 82 -4.47 -7.41 4.18
C VAL A 82 -2.99 -7.09 4.28
N LEU A 83 -2.17 -7.97 3.73
CA LEU A 83 -0.75 -7.73 3.46
C LEU A 83 -0.51 -7.61 1.95
N VAL A 84 0.10 -6.51 1.52
CA VAL A 84 0.65 -6.37 0.17
C VAL A 84 2.15 -6.58 0.25
N ALA A 85 2.64 -7.71 -0.24
CA ALA A 85 4.05 -8.09 -0.21
C ALA A 85 4.70 -7.92 -1.60
N MET A 86 5.58 -6.93 -1.73
CA MET A 86 6.23 -6.62 -3.00
C MET A 86 7.35 -7.59 -3.36
N ASN A 87 7.84 -8.38 -2.40
CA ASN A 87 8.91 -9.36 -2.59
C ASN A 87 8.87 -10.47 -1.51
N PRO A 88 9.65 -11.57 -1.66
CA PRO A 88 9.67 -12.65 -0.69
C PRO A 88 10.11 -12.24 0.73
N ALA A 89 11.04 -11.29 0.87
CA ALA A 89 11.50 -10.83 2.18
C ALA A 89 10.36 -10.13 2.95
N ALA A 90 9.58 -9.29 2.27
CA ALA A 90 8.41 -8.63 2.84
C ALA A 90 7.36 -9.65 3.31
N LEU A 91 7.12 -10.71 2.51
CA LEU A 91 6.23 -11.80 2.90
C LEU A 91 6.76 -12.51 4.14
N GLN A 92 8.02 -12.91 4.14
CA GLN A 92 8.65 -13.65 5.24
C GLN A 92 8.59 -12.90 6.57
N VAL A 93 8.80 -11.58 6.54
CA VAL A 93 8.79 -10.76 7.76
C VAL A 93 7.38 -10.61 8.31
N HIS A 94 6.36 -10.41 7.46
CA HIS A 94 5.05 -9.96 7.92
C HIS A 94 3.90 -10.98 7.82
N GLN A 95 4.10 -12.15 7.15
CA GLN A 95 3.01 -13.11 6.96
C GLN A 95 2.39 -13.60 8.28
N LYS A 96 3.20 -13.75 9.34
CA LYS A 96 2.74 -14.23 10.65
C LYS A 96 1.90 -13.23 11.43
N GLU A 97 1.94 -11.97 11.02
CA GLU A 97 1.17 -10.89 11.64
C GLU A 97 -0.21 -10.74 11.01
N VAL A 98 -0.42 -11.34 9.83
CA VAL A 98 -1.71 -11.29 9.13
C VAL A 98 -2.75 -12.11 9.89
N LYS A 99 -3.94 -11.56 9.99
CA LYS A 99 -5.09 -12.20 10.63
C LYS A 99 -5.40 -13.55 9.97
N PRO A 100 -5.70 -14.61 10.74
CA PRO A 100 -6.15 -15.87 10.17
C PRO A 100 -7.34 -15.68 9.21
N GLY A 101 -7.24 -16.25 8.01
CA GLY A 101 -8.20 -16.03 6.93
C GLY A 101 -8.06 -14.68 6.21
N GLY A 102 -7.07 -13.87 6.59
CA GLY A 102 -6.77 -12.60 5.93
C GLY A 102 -6.25 -12.76 4.50
N THR A 103 -6.03 -11.64 3.84
CA THR A 103 -5.63 -11.61 2.43
C THR A 103 -4.16 -11.26 2.28
N ILE A 104 -3.43 -12.00 1.43
CA ILE A 104 -2.06 -11.70 1.04
C ILE A 104 -2.01 -11.46 -0.47
N ILE A 105 -1.53 -10.28 -0.88
CA ILE A 105 -1.36 -9.91 -2.28
C ILE A 105 0.14 -9.81 -2.56
N CYS A 106 0.66 -10.68 -3.44
CA CYS A 106 2.08 -10.79 -3.76
C CYS A 106 2.39 -10.31 -5.18
N ASN A 107 3.50 -9.59 -5.34
CA ASN A 107 4.08 -9.32 -6.65
C ASN A 107 4.88 -10.55 -7.12
N ALA A 108 4.27 -11.43 -7.88
CA ALA A 108 4.85 -12.71 -8.33
C ALA A 108 6.20 -12.56 -9.05
N ASN A 109 6.38 -11.49 -9.82
CA ASN A 109 7.63 -11.26 -10.56
C ASN A 109 8.87 -11.12 -9.66
N ALA A 110 8.69 -10.78 -8.39
CA ALA A 110 9.78 -10.66 -7.43
C ALA A 110 10.19 -12.00 -6.80
N PHE A 111 9.38 -13.08 -6.94
CA PHE A 111 9.62 -14.39 -6.33
C PHE A 111 10.59 -15.24 -7.18
N THR A 112 11.73 -14.66 -7.52
CA THR A 112 12.79 -15.35 -8.26
C THR A 112 13.62 -16.25 -7.34
N PRO A 113 14.28 -17.31 -7.86
CA PRO A 113 15.13 -18.19 -7.05
C PRO A 113 16.17 -17.44 -6.20
N LYS A 114 16.73 -16.36 -6.75
CA LYS A 114 17.67 -15.50 -6.04
C LYS A 114 17.04 -14.80 -4.84
N ASN A 115 15.87 -14.20 -5.04
CA ASN A 115 15.19 -13.43 -3.98
C ASN A 115 14.59 -14.36 -2.92
N LEU A 116 14.09 -15.52 -3.31
CA LEU A 116 13.63 -16.57 -2.38
C LEU A 116 14.76 -17.00 -1.46
N LYS A 117 15.93 -17.30 -2.02
CA LYS A 117 17.12 -17.68 -1.24
C LYS A 117 17.56 -16.57 -0.27
N LEU A 118 17.54 -15.30 -0.71
CA LEU A 118 17.88 -14.15 0.15
C LEU A 118 16.89 -13.97 1.31
N ALA A 119 15.62 -14.29 1.09
CA ALA A 119 14.56 -14.25 2.09
C ALA A 119 14.51 -15.51 2.98
N GLY A 120 15.37 -16.52 2.73
CA GLY A 120 15.46 -17.74 3.52
C GLY A 120 14.41 -18.81 3.18
N TYR A 121 13.78 -18.71 2.01
CA TYR A 121 12.87 -19.74 1.51
C TYR A 121 13.64 -20.86 0.79
N GLU A 122 13.28 -22.09 1.06
CA GLU A 122 13.78 -23.28 0.34
C GLU A 122 12.94 -23.55 -0.93
N THR A 123 11.64 -23.32 -0.86
CA THR A 123 10.68 -23.44 -1.94
C THR A 123 9.94 -22.14 -2.17
N ASN A 124 9.24 -22.02 -3.29
CA ASN A 124 8.42 -20.84 -3.57
C ASN A 124 7.05 -20.96 -2.86
N PRO A 125 6.77 -20.15 -1.83
CA PRO A 125 5.52 -20.25 -1.07
C PRO A 125 4.26 -19.90 -1.90
N LEU A 126 4.43 -19.31 -3.09
CA LEU A 126 3.32 -19.06 -4.02
C LEU A 126 2.99 -20.28 -4.90
N GLU A 127 3.88 -21.28 -4.97
CA GLU A 127 3.72 -22.49 -5.78
C GLU A 127 3.36 -23.71 -4.92
N ASP A 128 3.89 -23.81 -3.70
CA ASP A 128 3.67 -24.96 -2.81
C ASP A 128 2.33 -24.88 -2.04
N LYS A 129 1.61 -23.76 -2.17
CA LYS A 129 0.28 -23.50 -1.59
C LYS A 129 0.19 -23.65 -0.06
N THR A 130 1.30 -23.65 0.64
CA THR A 130 1.31 -23.77 2.12
C THR A 130 0.64 -22.57 2.80
N LEU A 131 0.57 -21.43 2.12
CA LEU A 131 -0.12 -20.23 2.61
C LEU A 131 -1.65 -20.32 2.46
N ASP A 132 -2.15 -21.09 1.49
CA ASP A 132 -3.59 -21.14 1.16
C ASP A 132 -4.41 -21.81 2.29
N ASP A 133 -3.76 -22.59 3.16
CA ASP A 133 -4.41 -23.19 4.34
C ASP A 133 -4.78 -22.12 5.40
N TYR A 134 -4.11 -20.98 5.37
CA TYR A 134 -4.23 -19.94 6.41
C TYR A 134 -4.75 -18.60 5.87
N PHE A 135 -4.55 -18.33 4.59
CA PHE A 135 -4.78 -17.02 3.98
C PHE A 135 -5.42 -17.15 2.59
N THR A 136 -6.10 -16.09 2.15
CA THR A 136 -6.47 -15.93 0.75
C THR A 136 -5.29 -15.28 0.02
N VAL A 137 -4.62 -16.03 -0.86
CA VAL A 137 -3.38 -15.57 -1.52
C VAL A 137 -3.65 -15.18 -2.98
N TYR A 138 -3.28 -13.96 -3.33
CA TYR A 138 -3.31 -13.45 -4.70
C TYR A 138 -1.88 -13.23 -5.21
N SER A 139 -1.48 -14.05 -6.19
CA SER A 139 -0.18 -13.98 -6.86
C SER A 139 -0.33 -13.23 -8.18
N ILE A 140 0.20 -12.00 -8.27
CA ILE A 140 -0.01 -11.08 -9.40
C ILE A 140 1.32 -10.70 -10.03
N GLU A 141 1.46 -10.80 -11.34
CA GLU A 141 2.64 -10.38 -12.11
C GLU A 141 2.69 -8.85 -12.28
N MET A 142 2.77 -8.10 -11.16
CA MET A 142 2.66 -6.63 -11.16
C MET A 142 3.70 -5.96 -12.07
N GLY A 143 4.94 -6.43 -12.07
CA GLY A 143 6.01 -5.89 -12.92
C GLY A 143 5.70 -6.05 -14.41
N LYS A 144 5.16 -7.19 -14.82
CA LYS A 144 4.74 -7.45 -16.21
C LYS A 144 3.57 -6.55 -16.60
N MET A 145 2.57 -6.42 -15.72
CA MET A 145 1.41 -5.55 -15.97
C MET A 145 1.81 -4.09 -16.11
N VAL A 146 2.72 -3.61 -15.26
CA VAL A 146 3.26 -2.24 -15.35
C VAL A 146 4.06 -2.04 -16.64
N SER A 147 4.86 -3.02 -17.05
CA SER A 147 5.59 -2.96 -18.32
C SER A 147 4.64 -2.84 -19.53
N LEU A 148 3.56 -3.61 -19.54
CA LEU A 148 2.53 -3.53 -20.59
C LEU A 148 1.80 -2.18 -20.56
N ALA A 149 1.41 -1.70 -19.38
CA ALA A 149 0.72 -0.41 -19.24
C ALA A 149 1.57 0.79 -19.69
N CYS A 150 2.89 0.69 -19.53
CA CYS A 150 3.84 1.74 -19.91
C CYS A 150 4.43 1.55 -21.31
N GLU A 151 3.94 0.60 -22.10
CA GLU A 151 4.41 0.39 -23.46
C GLU A 151 4.25 1.66 -24.32
N GLY A 152 5.29 1.96 -25.09
CA GLY A 152 5.37 3.16 -25.93
C GLY A 152 5.85 4.43 -25.22
N LEU A 153 6.12 4.39 -23.90
CA LEU A 153 6.79 5.49 -23.21
C LEU A 153 8.31 5.39 -23.36
N ASP A 154 8.98 6.51 -23.61
CA ASP A 154 10.43 6.60 -23.71
C ASP A 154 11.07 6.61 -22.29
N LEU A 155 10.92 5.51 -21.58
CA LEU A 155 11.45 5.31 -20.23
C LEU A 155 12.26 4.01 -20.13
N SER A 156 13.33 4.03 -19.35
CA SER A 156 14.06 2.81 -19.06
C SER A 156 13.22 1.83 -18.24
N SER A 157 13.43 0.52 -18.46
CA SER A 157 12.74 -0.54 -17.72
C SER A 157 12.85 -0.39 -16.19
N LYS A 158 14.00 0.13 -15.71
CA LYS A 158 14.21 0.41 -14.29
C LYS A 158 13.31 1.51 -13.75
N ILE A 159 12.97 2.52 -14.56
CA ILE A 159 12.05 3.60 -14.17
C ILE A 159 10.63 3.07 -14.20
N VAL A 160 10.25 2.33 -15.23
CA VAL A 160 8.95 1.67 -15.35
C VAL A 160 8.69 0.72 -14.18
N ASP A 161 9.66 -0.13 -13.82
CA ASP A 161 9.52 -1.08 -12.69
C ASP A 161 9.24 -0.38 -11.36
N ARG A 162 9.72 0.84 -11.17
CA ARG A 162 9.42 1.62 -9.95
C ARG A 162 7.95 1.99 -9.80
N SER A 163 7.19 2.01 -10.88
CA SER A 163 5.75 2.33 -10.85
C SER A 163 4.86 1.16 -10.38
N LYS A 164 5.43 -0.03 -10.10
CA LYS A 164 4.69 -1.18 -9.58
C LYS A 164 3.99 -0.92 -8.24
N ASN A 165 4.52 0.00 -7.43
CA ASN A 165 3.88 0.44 -6.20
C ASN A 165 2.55 1.18 -6.47
N LEU A 166 2.47 1.95 -7.56
CA LEU A 166 1.23 2.62 -7.98
C LEU A 166 0.23 1.59 -8.55
N TYR A 167 0.71 0.53 -9.19
CA TYR A 167 -0.15 -0.57 -9.60
C TYR A 167 -0.81 -1.25 -8.39
N ALA A 168 -0.02 -1.60 -7.37
CA ALA A 168 -0.53 -2.16 -6.12
C ALA A 168 -1.53 -1.20 -5.44
N LEU A 169 -1.24 0.10 -5.45
CA LEU A 169 -2.14 1.14 -4.93
C LEU A 169 -3.47 1.17 -5.70
N GLY A 170 -3.42 1.16 -7.03
CA GLY A 170 -4.60 1.16 -7.89
C GLY A 170 -5.50 -0.04 -7.63
N LEU A 171 -4.90 -1.23 -7.47
CA LEU A 171 -5.63 -2.44 -7.12
C LEU A 171 -6.35 -2.30 -5.78
N LEU A 172 -5.68 -1.77 -4.75
CA LEU A 172 -6.29 -1.53 -3.44
C LEU A 172 -7.36 -0.44 -3.50
N PHE A 173 -7.22 0.55 -4.37
CA PHE A 173 -8.26 1.55 -4.59
C PHE A 173 -9.53 0.93 -5.16
N TRP A 174 -9.39 -0.03 -6.07
CA TRP A 174 -10.54 -0.78 -6.57
C TRP A 174 -11.18 -1.64 -5.46
N ILE A 175 -10.38 -2.41 -4.72
CA ILE A 175 -10.87 -3.31 -3.65
C ILE A 175 -11.65 -2.53 -2.59
N TYR A 176 -11.19 -1.32 -2.22
CA TYR A 176 -11.76 -0.52 -1.13
C TYR A 176 -12.53 0.71 -1.59
N ASP A 177 -12.95 0.75 -2.85
CA ASP A 177 -13.78 1.81 -3.43
C ASP A 177 -13.20 3.22 -3.21
N ARG A 178 -11.92 3.41 -3.59
CA ARG A 178 -11.20 4.68 -3.44
C ARG A 178 -11.10 5.42 -4.79
N PRO A 179 -11.31 6.75 -4.83
CA PRO A 179 -11.17 7.53 -6.04
C PRO A 179 -9.70 7.65 -6.48
N LEU A 180 -9.43 7.53 -7.78
CA LEU A 180 -8.09 7.68 -8.34
C LEU A 180 -7.64 9.14 -8.44
N GLN A 181 -8.58 10.07 -8.64
CA GLN A 181 -8.29 11.46 -9.00
C GLN A 181 -7.35 12.18 -8.02
N PRO A 182 -7.54 12.10 -6.69
CA PRO A 182 -6.63 12.77 -5.76
C PRO A 182 -5.17 12.33 -5.89
N THR A 183 -4.94 11.07 -6.24
CA THR A 183 -3.58 10.56 -6.46
C THR A 183 -3.03 11.02 -7.80
N LYS A 184 -3.84 11.09 -8.87
CA LYS A 184 -3.44 11.62 -10.17
C LYS A 184 -3.03 13.09 -10.06
N ASP A 185 -3.85 13.93 -9.44
CA ASP A 185 -3.54 15.35 -9.21
C ASP A 185 -2.22 15.50 -8.42
N TRP A 186 -2.00 14.67 -7.42
CA TRP A 186 -0.76 14.68 -6.66
C TRP A 186 0.45 14.26 -7.51
N LEU A 187 0.32 13.28 -8.39
CA LEU A 187 1.39 12.85 -9.30
C LEU A 187 1.78 13.98 -10.26
N GLU A 188 0.80 14.72 -10.78
CA GLU A 188 1.04 15.88 -11.64
C GLU A 188 1.81 16.99 -10.89
N VAL A 189 1.42 17.31 -9.66
CA VAL A 189 2.13 18.29 -8.84
C VAL A 189 3.54 17.82 -8.50
N LYS A 190 3.68 16.55 -8.10
CA LYS A 190 4.95 15.98 -7.61
C LYS A 190 5.98 15.81 -8.71
N PHE A 191 5.55 15.34 -9.88
CA PHE A 191 6.43 14.93 -10.99
C PHE A 191 6.21 15.74 -12.26
N GLY A 192 5.44 16.83 -12.23
CA GLY A 192 5.05 17.61 -13.42
C GLY A 192 6.21 18.13 -14.27
N LYS A 193 7.43 18.23 -13.71
CA LYS A 193 8.65 18.53 -14.47
C LYS A 193 9.13 17.37 -15.36
N LYS A 194 8.53 16.18 -15.24
CA LYS A 194 8.86 14.95 -15.97
C LYS A 194 7.57 14.28 -16.44
N PRO A 195 6.96 14.76 -17.52
CA PRO A 195 5.63 14.33 -17.96
C PRO A 195 5.54 12.84 -18.25
N GLU A 196 6.60 12.22 -18.81
CA GLU A 196 6.64 10.78 -19.07
C GLU A 196 6.58 9.95 -17.76
N LEU A 197 7.19 10.48 -16.68
CA LEU A 197 7.12 9.82 -15.36
C LEU A 197 5.73 9.97 -14.73
N VAL A 198 5.07 11.11 -14.92
CA VAL A 198 3.67 11.31 -14.52
C VAL A 198 2.79 10.30 -15.23
N GLU A 199 2.93 10.21 -16.55
CA GLU A 199 2.15 9.31 -17.39
C GLU A 199 2.35 7.83 -16.99
N ALA A 200 3.60 7.39 -16.80
CA ALA A 200 3.90 6.02 -16.36
C ALA A 200 3.25 5.67 -15.02
N ASN A 201 3.30 6.59 -14.07
CA ASN A 201 2.67 6.40 -12.77
C ASN A 201 1.14 6.36 -12.85
N ILE A 202 0.53 7.25 -13.65
CA ILE A 202 -0.92 7.27 -13.87
C ILE A 202 -1.38 5.99 -14.55
N ARG A 203 -0.72 5.56 -15.64
CA ARG A 203 -1.04 4.31 -16.32
C ARG A 203 -0.91 3.09 -15.40
N SER A 204 0.13 3.06 -14.58
CA SER A 204 0.33 1.97 -13.62
C SER A 204 -0.78 1.94 -12.56
N LEU A 205 -1.19 3.11 -12.04
CA LEU A 205 -2.30 3.24 -11.09
C LEU A 205 -3.62 2.75 -11.70
N GLU A 206 -3.93 3.20 -12.92
CA GLU A 206 -5.13 2.80 -13.66
C GLU A 206 -5.11 1.32 -14.01
N ALA A 207 -3.96 0.80 -14.43
CA ALA A 207 -3.82 -0.63 -14.73
C ALA A 207 -4.10 -1.51 -13.51
N GLY A 208 -3.63 -1.12 -12.32
CA GLY A 208 -3.95 -1.83 -11.09
C GLY A 208 -5.44 -1.77 -10.74
N TYR A 209 -6.06 -0.61 -10.88
CA TYR A 209 -7.49 -0.44 -10.66
C TYR A 209 -8.32 -1.29 -11.63
N ASN A 210 -8.01 -1.19 -12.93
CA ASN A 210 -8.71 -1.92 -13.98
C ASN A 210 -8.48 -3.44 -13.88
N TYR A 211 -7.33 -3.87 -13.38
CA TYR A 211 -7.07 -5.29 -13.13
C TYR A 211 -8.06 -5.86 -12.12
N GLY A 212 -8.34 -5.15 -11.03
CA GLY A 212 -9.38 -5.54 -10.08
C GLY A 212 -10.77 -5.60 -10.71
N ASP A 213 -11.08 -4.69 -11.63
CA ASP A 213 -12.39 -4.59 -12.26
C ASP A 213 -12.61 -5.65 -13.37
N THR A 214 -11.55 -6.00 -14.10
CA THR A 214 -11.65 -6.87 -15.28
C THR A 214 -11.33 -8.33 -15.02
N THR A 215 -10.62 -8.64 -13.91
CA THR A 215 -10.28 -10.01 -13.57
C THR A 215 -11.28 -10.59 -12.56
N GLU A 216 -11.65 -11.85 -12.74
CA GLU A 216 -12.59 -12.54 -11.85
C GLU A 216 -11.92 -13.08 -10.57
N ILE A 217 -10.63 -12.78 -10.33
CA ILE A 217 -9.92 -13.28 -9.17
C ILE A 217 -10.38 -12.61 -7.86
N PHE A 218 -10.85 -11.35 -7.95
CA PHE A 218 -11.44 -10.64 -6.82
C PHE A 218 -12.97 -10.69 -6.92
N THR A 219 -13.60 -11.49 -6.11
CA THR A 219 -15.06 -11.67 -6.10
C THR A 219 -15.80 -10.60 -5.31
N THR A 220 -15.08 -9.92 -4.40
CA THR A 220 -15.67 -9.00 -3.41
C THR A 220 -14.90 -7.68 -3.37
N ARG A 221 -15.65 -6.59 -3.39
CA ARG A 221 -15.19 -5.25 -3.03
C ARG A 221 -15.62 -4.94 -1.61
N TYR A 222 -14.88 -4.09 -0.92
CA TYR A 222 -15.20 -3.69 0.43
C TYR A 222 -15.50 -2.20 0.50
N LYS A 223 -16.52 -1.84 1.27
CA LYS A 223 -16.87 -0.46 1.52
C LYS A 223 -16.81 -0.20 3.02
N VAL A 224 -16.07 0.83 3.40
CA VAL A 224 -16.06 1.39 4.75
C VAL A 224 -16.77 2.74 4.68
N ASP A 225 -17.83 2.91 5.45
CA ASP A 225 -18.59 4.16 5.48
C ASP A 225 -17.77 5.29 6.12
N LYS A 226 -18.23 6.52 5.90
CA LYS A 226 -17.63 7.69 6.53
C LYS A 226 -17.73 7.60 8.05
N ALA A 227 -16.70 8.05 8.74
CA ALA A 227 -16.73 8.20 10.18
C ALA A 227 -17.67 9.33 10.58
N ASN A 228 -18.34 9.17 11.71
CA ASN A 228 -19.25 10.20 12.27
C ASN A 228 -18.44 11.27 13.02
N LEU A 229 -17.63 12.02 12.28
CA LEU A 229 -16.81 13.09 12.84
C LEU A 229 -17.64 14.38 12.95
N PRO A 230 -17.48 15.18 14.01
CA PRO A 230 -18.08 16.51 14.10
C PRO A 230 -17.71 17.38 12.89
N PRO A 231 -18.59 18.28 12.42
CA PRO A 231 -18.24 19.19 11.33
C PRO A 231 -16.98 20.00 11.64
N GLY A 232 -16.01 20.03 10.71
CA GLY A 232 -14.76 20.76 10.92
C GLY A 232 -13.74 20.53 9.83
N LYS A 233 -12.58 21.18 9.98
CA LYS A 233 -11.41 20.93 9.16
C LYS A 233 -10.50 19.95 9.90
N TYR A 234 -10.27 18.80 9.31
CA TYR A 234 -9.39 17.77 9.83
C TYR A 234 -8.04 17.81 9.10
N ARG A 235 -6.99 17.47 9.81
CA ARG A 235 -5.65 17.36 9.25
C ARG A 235 -5.04 16.04 9.74
N ASN A 236 -4.54 15.27 8.81
CA ASN A 236 -3.71 14.13 9.18
C ASN A 236 -2.36 14.64 9.73
N VAL A 237 -2.02 14.27 10.97
CA VAL A 237 -0.86 14.78 11.69
C VAL A 237 -0.07 13.61 12.22
N ILE A 238 1.21 13.54 11.89
CA ILE A 238 2.16 12.61 12.51
C ILE A 238 2.64 13.12 13.88
N GLY A 239 3.07 12.20 14.76
CA GLY A 239 3.45 12.52 16.13
C GLY A 239 4.50 13.64 16.24
N ASN A 240 5.54 13.65 15.38
CA ASN A 240 6.55 14.69 15.35
C ASN A 240 5.98 16.08 15.03
N ASN A 241 5.01 16.15 14.11
CA ASN A 241 4.34 17.42 13.80
C ASN A 241 3.44 17.87 14.95
N ALA A 242 2.75 16.94 15.60
CA ALA A 242 1.93 17.25 16.78
C ALA A 242 2.78 17.80 17.93
N LEU A 243 3.94 17.18 18.21
CA LEU A 243 4.90 17.65 19.19
C LEU A 243 5.41 19.05 18.85
N SER A 244 5.83 19.28 17.61
CA SER A 244 6.34 20.59 17.16
C SER A 244 5.29 21.69 17.27
N MET A 245 4.05 21.42 16.89
CA MET A 245 2.94 22.36 17.04
C MET A 245 2.61 22.61 18.53
N GLY A 246 2.67 21.57 19.36
CA GLY A 246 2.45 21.70 20.80
C GLY A 246 3.52 22.57 21.48
N LEU A 247 4.80 22.39 21.14
CA LEU A 247 5.90 23.22 21.63
C LEU A 247 5.76 24.68 21.19
N ALA A 248 5.43 24.93 19.93
CA ALA A 248 5.19 26.29 19.43
C ALA A 248 4.03 26.98 20.17
N ALA A 249 2.91 26.26 20.35
CA ALA A 249 1.76 26.79 21.08
C ALA A 249 2.06 27.05 22.57
N ALA A 250 2.87 26.19 23.21
CA ALA A 250 3.29 26.38 24.57
C ALA A 250 4.21 27.61 24.73
N ALA A 251 5.17 27.80 23.80
CA ALA A 251 6.04 28.96 23.78
C ALA A 251 5.25 30.27 23.62
N GLU A 252 4.29 30.31 22.70
CA GLU A 252 3.41 31.46 22.49
C GLU A 252 2.59 31.79 23.73
N LYS A 253 2.00 30.77 24.40
CA LYS A 253 1.20 30.97 25.61
C LYS A 253 2.03 31.37 26.81
N SER A 254 3.25 30.87 26.93
CA SER A 254 4.18 31.24 28.04
C SER A 254 4.89 32.56 27.83
N LYS A 255 4.73 33.20 26.65
CA LYS A 255 5.43 34.44 26.26
C LYS A 255 6.96 34.34 26.34
N LEU A 256 7.50 33.14 26.11
CA LEU A 256 8.93 32.86 25.96
C LEU A 256 9.39 33.07 24.51
#